data_1d859ba7d3e89f7fc20348c308496c07
#
_entry.id   1d859ba7d3e89f7fc20348c308496c07
#
_cell.length_a   1.000
_cell.length_b   1.000
_cell.length_c   1.000
_cell.angle_alpha   90.00
_cell.angle_beta   90.00
_cell.angle_gamma   90.00
#
_symmetry.space_group_name_H-M   'P 1'
#
loop_
_entity.id
_entity.type
_entity.pdbx_description
1 polymer ?
#
loop_
_entity_poly.entity_id
_entity_poly.type
_entity_poly.pdbx_seq_one_letter_code
_entity_poly.pdbx_strand_id
1 'polypeptide(L)'
;QEENKNFSEVGIQTHTESLKDSLNYFTKELQFDVVNPASDESLDLTKDKLSSYDGLIWGGSSLNIYNDTPEIRKQIDFMKECQKKVKKILAICWGMQVAVTAAGGEIKKADGSHIGIASEITINDAGLNHPIYKGKDIKFNSPAFNFDEVKTLPNNAICLASNKINKVQSTYFEVND
;
A
#
# COMPACT_ATOMS: atom_id res chain seq x y z
N GLN A 1 -1.10 -16.90 1.09
CA GLN A 1 -0.80 -18.14 1.85
C GLN A 1 0.30 -18.96 1.15
N GLU A 2 0.20 -19.18 -0.14
CA GLU A 2 1.19 -19.96 -0.90
C GLU A 2 2.57 -19.27 -0.93
N GLU A 3 2.61 -17.97 -1.15
CA GLU A 3 3.85 -17.18 -1.09
C GLU A 3 4.52 -17.27 0.30
N ASN A 4 3.77 -17.14 1.39
CA ASN A 4 4.32 -17.25 2.74
C ASN A 4 4.91 -18.63 3.03
N LYS A 5 4.30 -19.70 2.53
CA LYS A 5 4.83 -21.05 2.62
C LYS A 5 6.17 -21.18 1.90
N ASN A 6 6.25 -20.66 0.66
CA ASN A 6 7.47 -20.70 -0.13
C ASN A 6 8.62 -19.95 0.54
N PHE A 7 8.37 -18.77 1.15
CA PHE A 7 9.39 -18.04 1.92
C PHE A 7 9.89 -18.84 3.13
N SER A 8 8.97 -19.44 3.89
CA SER A 8 9.32 -20.25 5.06
C SER A 8 10.14 -21.49 4.71
N GLU A 9 9.82 -22.16 3.60
CA GLU A 9 10.53 -23.36 3.13
C GLU A 9 11.99 -23.10 2.76
N VAL A 10 12.33 -21.88 2.34
CA VAL A 10 13.71 -21.47 2.00
C VAL A 10 14.39 -20.66 3.11
N GLY A 11 13.76 -20.54 4.28
CA GLY A 11 14.33 -19.84 5.44
C GLY A 11 14.39 -18.31 5.28
N ILE A 12 13.57 -17.73 4.42
CA ILE A 12 13.48 -16.29 4.21
C ILE A 12 12.26 -15.75 4.98
N GLN A 13 12.41 -14.60 5.62
CA GLN A 13 11.29 -13.92 6.28
C GLN A 13 10.17 -13.57 5.30
N THR A 14 8.93 -13.75 5.72
CA THR A 14 7.78 -13.25 5.00
C THR A 14 7.76 -11.72 4.97
N HIS A 15 7.06 -11.13 4.00
CA HIS A 15 6.89 -9.68 3.93
C HIS A 15 6.29 -9.09 5.21
N THR A 16 5.38 -9.82 5.86
CA THR A 16 4.76 -9.41 7.12
C THR A 16 5.76 -9.37 8.27
N GLU A 17 6.62 -10.40 8.39
CA GLU A 17 7.68 -10.46 9.40
C GLU A 17 8.70 -9.34 9.19
N SER A 18 9.19 -9.17 7.98
CA SER A 18 10.13 -8.11 7.63
C SER A 18 9.57 -6.71 7.92
N LEU A 19 8.28 -6.49 7.65
CA LEU A 19 7.61 -5.23 7.95
C LEU A 19 7.49 -5.00 9.47
N LYS A 20 7.12 -6.01 10.24
CA LYS A 20 7.07 -5.94 11.71
C LYS A 20 8.44 -5.62 12.31
N ASP A 21 9.48 -6.29 11.83
CA ASP A 21 10.85 -6.06 12.30
C ASP A 21 11.32 -4.65 11.97
N SER A 22 11.01 -4.15 10.77
CA SER A 22 11.32 -2.79 10.36
C SER A 22 10.63 -1.75 11.26
N LEU A 23 9.36 -1.96 11.59
CA LEU A 23 8.61 -1.06 12.48
C LEU A 23 9.13 -1.12 13.92
N ASN A 24 9.42 -2.31 14.44
CA ASN A 24 9.97 -2.51 15.78
C ASN A 24 11.38 -1.93 15.94
N TYR A 25 12.13 -1.74 14.84
CA TYR A 25 13.40 -1.03 14.85
C TYR A 25 13.24 0.44 15.25
N PHE A 26 12.16 1.09 14.80
CA PHE A 26 11.90 2.50 15.06
C PHE A 26 11.10 2.76 16.35
N THR A 27 10.27 1.80 16.78
CA THR A 27 9.47 1.92 18.01
C THR A 27 9.21 0.55 18.63
N LYS A 28 9.38 0.45 19.95
CA LYS A 28 9.40 -0.84 20.68
C LYS A 28 8.07 -1.26 21.30
N GLU A 29 7.03 -0.45 21.19
CA GLU A 29 5.76 -0.66 21.89
C GLU A 29 4.58 -0.96 20.96
N LEU A 30 4.86 -1.45 19.74
CA LEU A 30 3.80 -1.75 18.79
C LEU A 30 3.15 -3.11 19.07
N GLN A 31 1.84 -3.11 19.08
CA GLN A 31 1.03 -4.32 19.02
C GLN A 31 0.49 -4.50 17.60
N PHE A 32 0.58 -5.71 17.08
CA PHE A 32 0.19 -6.00 15.70
C PHE A 32 -0.92 -7.04 15.65
N ASP A 33 -2.03 -6.69 15.03
CA ASP A 33 -3.01 -7.63 14.52
C ASP A 33 -2.78 -7.81 13.02
N VAL A 34 -2.56 -9.04 12.57
CA VAL A 34 -2.34 -9.35 11.16
C VAL A 34 -3.61 -9.91 10.56
N VAL A 35 -4.08 -9.29 9.49
CA VAL A 35 -5.31 -9.67 8.80
C VAL A 35 -5.01 -10.05 7.36
N ASN A 36 -5.65 -11.11 6.88
CA ASN A 36 -5.70 -11.44 5.47
C ASN A 36 -7.09 -11.10 4.92
N PRO A 37 -7.24 -9.96 4.24
CA PRO A 37 -8.57 -9.51 3.79
C PRO A 37 -9.15 -10.32 2.62
N ALA A 38 -8.40 -11.26 2.06
CA ALA A 38 -8.92 -12.24 1.10
C ALA A 38 -9.65 -13.41 1.78
N SER A 39 -9.47 -13.60 3.10
CA SER A 39 -10.10 -14.66 3.90
C SER A 39 -11.33 -14.13 4.64
N ASP A 40 -12.45 -14.86 4.59
CA ASP A 40 -13.70 -14.44 5.23
C ASP A 40 -13.66 -14.47 6.76
N GLU A 41 -12.93 -15.40 7.35
CA GLU A 41 -12.95 -15.67 8.79
C GLU A 41 -12.36 -14.55 9.64
N SER A 42 -11.43 -13.76 9.10
CA SER A 42 -10.77 -12.70 9.86
C SER A 42 -11.37 -11.30 9.64
N LEU A 43 -12.17 -11.11 8.60
CA LEU A 43 -12.70 -9.80 8.23
C LEU A 43 -13.74 -9.26 9.23
N ASP A 44 -14.67 -10.08 9.68
CA ASP A 44 -15.78 -9.62 10.51
C ASP A 44 -15.32 -9.20 11.90
N LEU A 45 -14.42 -9.97 12.51
CA LEU A 45 -13.83 -9.63 13.81
C LEU A 45 -13.01 -8.33 13.76
N THR A 46 -12.37 -8.07 12.62
CA THR A 46 -11.51 -6.88 12.45
C THR A 46 -12.31 -5.63 12.12
N LYS A 47 -13.42 -5.74 11.39
CA LYS A 47 -14.28 -4.60 11.05
C LYS A 47 -14.82 -3.89 12.30
N ASP A 48 -15.22 -4.64 13.31
CA ASP A 48 -15.72 -4.08 14.57
C ASP A 48 -14.64 -3.37 15.38
N LYS A 49 -13.38 -3.77 15.20
CA LYS A 49 -12.21 -3.20 15.89
C LYS A 49 -11.52 -2.07 15.14
N LEU A 50 -11.84 -1.82 13.86
CA LEU A 50 -11.09 -0.89 13.02
C LEU A 50 -10.88 0.49 13.63
N SER A 51 -11.88 1.01 14.32
CA SER A 51 -11.79 2.32 14.98
C SER A 51 -10.86 2.37 16.18
N SER A 52 -10.44 1.22 16.72
CA SER A 52 -9.51 1.13 17.86
C SER A 52 -8.04 1.09 17.47
N TYR A 53 -7.73 0.94 16.19
CA TYR A 53 -6.34 0.94 15.72
C TYR A 53 -5.81 2.36 15.51
N ASP A 54 -4.57 2.60 15.93
CA ASP A 54 -3.86 3.85 15.69
C ASP A 54 -3.45 4.04 14.23
N GLY A 55 -3.30 2.94 13.48
CA GLY A 55 -2.95 2.95 12.09
C GLY A 55 -3.07 1.58 11.43
N LEU A 56 -3.09 1.61 10.10
CA LEU A 56 -3.12 0.43 9.24
C LEU A 56 -1.94 0.49 8.27
N ILE A 57 -1.28 -0.65 8.07
CA ILE A 57 -0.32 -0.82 6.98
C ILE A 57 -0.80 -1.94 6.08
N TRP A 58 -0.95 -1.64 4.80
CA TRP A 58 -1.34 -2.60 3.79
C TRP A 58 -0.19 -2.85 2.83
N GLY A 59 0.32 -4.07 2.81
CA GLY A 59 1.50 -4.47 2.06
C GLY A 59 1.25 -4.78 0.58
N GLY A 60 2.27 -5.33 -0.06
CA GLY A 60 2.27 -5.75 -1.45
C GLY A 60 1.59 -7.09 -1.69
N SER A 61 1.31 -7.38 -2.97
CA SER A 61 0.83 -8.66 -3.49
C SER A 61 1.21 -8.77 -4.97
N SER A 62 1.19 -9.99 -5.50
CA SER A 62 1.34 -10.28 -6.93
C SER A 62 0.03 -10.23 -7.74
N LEU A 63 -1.07 -9.80 -7.13
CA LEU A 63 -2.36 -9.67 -7.79
C LEU A 63 -2.40 -8.48 -8.75
N ASN A 64 -3.28 -8.54 -9.77
CA ASN A 64 -3.58 -7.43 -10.67
C ASN A 64 -5.03 -7.01 -10.46
N ILE A 65 -5.24 -5.75 -10.09
CA ILE A 65 -6.55 -5.27 -9.62
C ILE A 65 -7.64 -5.32 -10.69
N TYR A 66 -7.26 -5.21 -11.96
CA TYR A 66 -8.18 -5.28 -13.10
C TYR A 66 -8.65 -6.69 -13.44
N ASN A 67 -8.14 -7.73 -12.77
CA ASN A 67 -8.67 -9.08 -12.92
C ASN A 67 -10.05 -9.26 -12.25
N ASP A 68 -10.41 -8.36 -11.36
CA ASP A 68 -11.73 -8.23 -10.75
C ASP A 68 -12.29 -9.53 -10.16
N THR A 69 -11.44 -10.32 -9.49
CA THR A 69 -11.86 -11.56 -8.82
C THR A 69 -12.63 -11.27 -7.52
N PRO A 70 -13.42 -12.23 -7.00
CA PRO A 70 -14.11 -12.07 -5.72
C PRO A 70 -13.18 -11.68 -4.56
N GLU A 71 -11.97 -12.22 -4.51
CA GLU A 71 -10.96 -11.93 -3.49
C GLU A 71 -10.44 -10.48 -3.61
N ILE A 72 -10.32 -9.96 -4.82
CA ILE A 72 -9.93 -8.57 -5.07
C ILE A 72 -11.05 -7.63 -4.63
N ARG A 73 -12.30 -7.93 -4.98
CA ARG A 73 -13.47 -7.14 -4.56
C ARG A 73 -13.60 -7.07 -3.05
N LYS A 74 -13.43 -8.20 -2.33
CA LYS A 74 -13.41 -8.24 -0.87
C LYS A 74 -12.35 -7.33 -0.28
N GLN A 75 -11.15 -7.31 -0.85
CA GLN A 75 -10.07 -6.43 -0.41
C GLN A 75 -10.40 -4.96 -0.63
N ILE A 76 -10.98 -4.61 -1.78
CA ILE A 76 -11.42 -3.24 -2.08
C ILE A 76 -12.52 -2.81 -1.10
N ASP A 77 -13.50 -3.65 -0.84
CA ASP A 77 -14.61 -3.33 0.08
C ASP A 77 -14.12 -3.21 1.52
N PHE A 78 -13.18 -4.06 1.94
CA PHE A 78 -12.55 -3.94 3.25
C PHE A 78 -11.72 -2.64 3.36
N MET A 79 -11.00 -2.25 2.31
CA MET A 79 -10.26 -0.99 2.29
C MET A 79 -11.20 0.23 2.42
N LYS A 80 -12.38 0.22 1.78
CA LYS A 80 -13.39 1.27 1.96
C LYS A 80 -13.81 1.42 3.42
N GLU A 81 -14.00 0.31 4.14
CA GLU A 81 -14.29 0.34 5.58
C GLU A 81 -13.09 0.84 6.40
N CYS A 82 -11.87 0.44 6.04
CA CYS A 82 -10.66 0.95 6.69
C CYS A 82 -10.53 2.47 6.52
N GLN A 83 -10.75 2.98 5.30
CA GLN A 83 -10.66 4.41 4.98
C GLN A 83 -11.66 5.26 5.79
N LYS A 84 -12.80 4.71 6.15
CA LYS A 84 -13.80 5.41 6.99
C LYS A 84 -13.46 5.39 8.49
N LYS A 85 -12.75 4.37 8.96
CA LYS A 85 -12.61 4.08 10.39
C LYS A 85 -11.21 4.27 10.93
N VAL A 86 -10.17 4.11 10.11
CA VAL A 86 -8.77 4.18 10.51
C VAL A 86 -8.16 5.52 10.08
N LYS A 87 -7.68 6.30 11.03
CA LYS A 87 -7.17 7.66 10.78
C LYS A 87 -5.89 7.74 9.95
N LYS A 88 -5.05 6.70 10.00
CA LYS A 88 -3.75 6.69 9.32
C LYS A 88 -3.58 5.37 8.58
N ILE A 89 -3.45 5.45 7.27
CA ILE A 89 -3.25 4.28 6.42
C ILE A 89 -1.98 4.48 5.60
N LEU A 90 -1.04 3.55 5.73
CA LEU A 90 0.11 3.42 4.83
C LEU A 90 -0.15 2.24 3.89
N ALA A 91 -0.32 2.53 2.62
CA ALA A 91 -0.62 1.56 1.58
C ALA A 91 0.57 1.43 0.63
N ILE A 92 1.19 0.23 0.54
CA ILE A 92 2.43 -0.02 -0.17
C ILE A 92 2.17 -0.95 -1.36
N CYS A 93 2.59 -0.56 -2.56
CA CYS A 93 2.50 -1.35 -3.79
C CYS A 93 1.05 -1.79 -4.06
N TRP A 94 0.71 -3.08 -3.92
CA TRP A 94 -0.67 -3.57 -4.03
C TRP A 94 -1.63 -2.81 -3.11
N GLY A 95 -1.21 -2.52 -1.89
CA GLY A 95 -2.01 -1.73 -0.94
C GLY A 95 -2.39 -0.36 -1.50
N MET A 96 -1.47 0.33 -2.19
CA MET A 96 -1.76 1.60 -2.85
C MET A 96 -2.79 1.42 -3.98
N GLN A 97 -2.68 0.36 -4.79
CA GLN A 97 -3.65 0.08 -5.84
C GLN A 97 -5.05 -0.14 -5.28
N VAL A 98 -5.16 -0.94 -4.21
CA VAL A 98 -6.43 -1.18 -3.50
C VAL A 98 -6.98 0.11 -2.90
N ALA A 99 -6.15 0.93 -2.24
CA ALA A 99 -6.56 2.18 -1.61
C ALA A 99 -7.04 3.21 -2.64
N VAL A 100 -6.31 3.36 -3.74
CA VAL A 100 -6.69 4.25 -4.85
C VAL A 100 -8.02 3.82 -5.46
N THR A 101 -8.19 2.53 -5.74
CA THR A 101 -9.43 1.99 -6.31
C THR A 101 -10.62 2.13 -5.35
N ALA A 102 -10.42 1.85 -4.06
CA ALA A 102 -11.44 2.00 -3.02
C ALA A 102 -11.94 3.45 -2.89
N ALA A 103 -11.07 4.42 -3.14
CA ALA A 103 -11.37 5.85 -3.14
C ALA A 103 -11.89 6.39 -4.49
N GLY A 104 -12.16 5.52 -5.47
CA GLY A 104 -12.72 5.90 -6.77
C GLY A 104 -11.69 6.28 -7.84
N GLY A 105 -10.41 6.05 -7.62
CA GLY A 105 -9.38 6.16 -8.64
C GLY A 105 -9.31 4.91 -9.53
N GLU A 106 -8.43 4.94 -10.52
CA GLU A 106 -8.24 3.85 -11.50
C GLU A 106 -6.78 3.42 -11.58
N ILE A 107 -6.58 2.12 -11.70
CA ILE A 107 -5.29 1.48 -11.96
C ILE A 107 -5.30 0.88 -13.36
N LYS A 108 -4.20 0.96 -14.06
CA LYS A 108 -3.99 0.30 -15.35
C LYS A 108 -2.68 -0.48 -15.36
N LYS A 109 -2.55 -1.39 -16.32
CA LYS A 109 -1.24 -1.96 -16.64
C LYS A 109 -0.31 -0.84 -17.11
N ALA A 110 0.89 -0.79 -16.57
CA ALA A 110 1.88 0.21 -16.95
C ALA A 110 2.42 -0.05 -18.37
N ASP A 111 2.75 1.03 -19.09
CA ASP A 111 3.43 0.93 -20.39
C ASP A 111 4.90 0.48 -20.21
N GLY A 112 5.48 0.71 -19.02
CA GLY A 112 6.79 0.23 -18.60
C GLY A 112 6.70 -0.39 -17.21
N SER A 113 7.50 -1.43 -16.95
CA SER A 113 7.55 -2.10 -15.65
C SER A 113 8.82 -1.75 -14.90
N HIS A 114 8.72 -1.70 -13.56
CA HIS A 114 9.90 -1.73 -12.69
C HIS A 114 10.18 -3.16 -12.28
N ILE A 115 11.39 -3.62 -12.60
CA ILE A 115 11.90 -4.93 -12.17
C ILE A 115 13.25 -4.70 -11.51
N GLY A 116 13.25 -4.67 -10.18
CA GLY A 116 14.41 -4.47 -9.34
C GLY A 116 14.49 -3.07 -8.73
N ILE A 117 14.71 -2.03 -9.51
CA ILE A 117 14.92 -0.66 -8.99
C ILE A 117 14.11 0.36 -9.80
N ALA A 118 13.27 1.13 -9.13
CA ALA A 118 12.71 2.38 -9.62
C ALA A 118 13.74 3.49 -9.39
N SER A 119 14.36 3.96 -10.47
CA SER A 119 15.38 4.99 -10.42
C SER A 119 14.81 6.39 -10.56
N GLU A 120 15.57 7.38 -10.05
CA GLU A 120 15.28 8.81 -10.17
C GLU A 120 13.86 9.20 -9.76
N ILE A 121 13.34 8.58 -8.70
CA ILE A 121 12.09 9.03 -8.10
C ILE A 121 12.31 10.44 -7.59
N THR A 122 11.53 11.39 -8.08
CA THR A 122 11.63 12.80 -7.72
C THR A 122 10.42 13.22 -6.89
N ILE A 123 10.69 13.76 -5.71
CA ILE A 123 9.67 14.35 -4.82
C ILE A 123 9.31 15.73 -5.37
N ASN A 124 8.02 16.03 -5.54
CA ASN A 124 7.55 17.34 -5.95
C ASN A 124 7.32 18.28 -4.75
N ASP A 125 6.92 19.52 -4.99
CA ASP A 125 6.71 20.51 -3.93
C ASP A 125 5.70 20.07 -2.88
N ALA A 126 4.64 19.38 -3.25
CA ALA A 126 3.66 18.81 -2.33
C ALA A 126 4.30 17.73 -1.43
N GLY A 127 5.12 16.87 -2.04
CA GLY A 127 5.85 15.82 -1.34
C GLY A 127 6.92 16.37 -0.39
N LEU A 128 7.63 17.43 -0.78
CA LEU A 128 8.63 18.09 0.08
C LEU A 128 8.00 18.65 1.36
N ASN A 129 6.76 19.08 1.30
CA ASN A 129 6.00 19.59 2.44
C ASN A 129 5.26 18.47 3.22
N HIS A 130 5.26 17.23 2.73
CA HIS A 130 4.57 16.12 3.37
C HIS A 130 5.48 15.38 4.37
N PRO A 131 5.01 15.09 5.60
CA PRO A 131 5.84 14.48 6.65
C PRO A 131 6.43 13.12 6.29
N ILE A 132 5.85 12.37 5.35
CA ILE A 132 6.36 11.06 4.90
C ILE A 132 7.75 11.15 4.26
N TYR A 133 8.11 12.32 3.73
CA TYR A 133 9.40 12.55 3.08
C TYR A 133 10.40 13.33 3.94
N LYS A 134 10.08 13.58 5.21
CA LYS A 134 10.98 14.30 6.12
C LYS A 134 12.34 13.59 6.20
N GLY A 135 13.40 14.31 5.84
CA GLY A 135 14.77 13.79 5.84
C GLY A 135 15.14 12.91 4.64
N LYS A 136 14.27 12.82 3.64
CA LYS A 136 14.54 12.11 2.38
C LYS A 136 15.15 13.06 1.34
N ASP A 137 16.09 12.57 0.55
CA ASP A 137 16.61 13.33 -0.59
C ASP A 137 15.51 13.58 -1.63
N ILE A 138 15.56 14.74 -2.31
CA ILE A 138 14.60 15.13 -3.34
C ILE A 138 14.53 14.09 -4.47
N LYS A 139 15.67 13.47 -4.79
CA LYS A 139 15.77 12.35 -5.74
C LYS A 139 16.35 11.14 -5.04
N PHE A 140 15.72 10.01 -5.26
CA PHE A 140 16.17 8.74 -4.69
C PHE A 140 15.82 7.55 -5.60
N ASN A 141 16.42 6.41 -5.30
CA ASN A 141 16.07 5.12 -5.90
C ASN A 141 15.37 4.26 -4.84
N SER A 142 14.50 3.37 -5.29
CA SER A 142 13.80 2.43 -4.39
C SER A 142 13.70 1.06 -5.06
N PRO A 143 13.81 -0.03 -4.31
CA PRO A 143 13.40 -1.34 -4.82
C PRO A 143 11.96 -1.28 -5.30
N ALA A 144 11.69 -1.86 -6.47
CA ALA A 144 10.36 -1.87 -7.04
C ALA A 144 10.17 -3.08 -7.96
N PHE A 145 9.02 -3.73 -7.79
CA PHE A 145 8.53 -4.80 -8.65
C PHE A 145 7.06 -4.53 -8.95
N ASN A 146 6.78 -3.70 -9.95
CA ASN A 146 5.41 -3.36 -10.29
C ASN A 146 5.21 -3.33 -11.81
N PHE A 147 4.07 -3.87 -12.21
CA PHE A 147 3.61 -3.93 -13.61
C PHE A 147 2.40 -3.02 -13.85
N ASP A 148 1.93 -2.36 -12.80
CA ASP A 148 0.72 -1.56 -12.80
C ASP A 148 1.03 -0.15 -12.34
N GLU A 149 0.22 0.82 -12.81
CA GLU A 149 0.33 2.22 -12.43
C GLU A 149 -1.02 2.87 -12.18
N VAL A 150 -1.04 3.94 -11.44
CA VAL A 150 -2.22 4.77 -11.25
C VAL A 150 -2.54 5.48 -12.57
N LYS A 151 -3.71 5.19 -13.13
CA LYS A 151 -4.25 5.87 -14.33
C LYS A 151 -4.94 7.18 -13.94
N THR A 152 -5.81 7.11 -12.93
CA THR A 152 -6.56 8.25 -12.44
C THR A 152 -6.49 8.27 -10.91
N LEU A 153 -6.08 9.40 -10.36
CA LEU A 153 -6.09 9.60 -8.90
C LEU A 153 -7.52 9.80 -8.39
N PRO A 154 -7.81 9.41 -7.14
CA PRO A 154 -9.06 9.77 -6.48
C PRO A 154 -9.27 11.29 -6.42
N ASN A 155 -10.52 11.73 -6.23
CA ASN A 155 -10.78 13.12 -5.95
C ASN A 155 -10.00 13.58 -4.72
N ASN A 156 -9.49 14.81 -4.75
CA ASN A 156 -8.65 15.42 -3.71
C ASN A 156 -7.28 14.73 -3.46
N ALA A 157 -6.91 13.74 -4.26
CA ALA A 157 -5.58 13.14 -4.13
C ALA A 157 -4.49 14.03 -4.71
N ILE A 158 -3.37 14.06 -4.02
CA ILE A 158 -2.19 14.83 -4.38
C ILE A 158 -1.05 13.84 -4.70
N CYS A 159 -0.49 13.93 -5.90
CA CYS A 159 0.74 13.21 -6.23
C CYS A 159 1.91 13.85 -5.46
N LEU A 160 2.71 13.04 -4.77
CA LEU A 160 3.84 13.49 -3.97
C LEU A 160 5.19 13.23 -4.63
N ALA A 161 5.29 12.17 -5.44
CA ALA A 161 6.52 11.82 -6.15
C ALA A 161 6.20 11.06 -7.44
N SER A 162 7.11 11.17 -8.42
CA SER A 162 7.02 10.54 -9.72
C SER A 162 8.40 10.18 -10.28
N ASN A 163 8.45 9.40 -11.35
CA ASN A 163 9.64 9.25 -12.18
C ASN A 163 9.26 9.18 -13.67
N LYS A 164 10.24 8.88 -14.54
CA LYS A 164 9.99 8.81 -16.00
C LYS A 164 9.00 7.71 -16.39
N ILE A 165 8.98 6.59 -15.65
CA ILE A 165 8.15 5.43 -15.95
C ILE A 165 6.77 5.63 -15.34
N ASN A 166 6.69 5.87 -14.03
CA ASN A 166 5.42 6.02 -13.33
C ASN A 166 5.15 7.47 -12.92
N LYS A 167 4.04 8.01 -13.38
CA LYS A 167 3.61 9.38 -13.05
C LYS A 167 3.21 9.54 -11.58
N VAL A 168 2.82 8.46 -10.93
CA VAL A 168 2.44 8.44 -9.50
C VAL A 168 3.23 7.34 -8.80
N GLN A 169 4.36 7.71 -8.18
CA GLN A 169 5.14 6.84 -7.31
C GLN A 169 4.63 6.86 -5.87
N SER A 170 4.09 7.99 -5.46
CA SER A 170 3.35 8.10 -4.21
C SER A 170 2.28 9.18 -4.29
N THR A 171 1.23 8.99 -3.53
CA THR A 171 0.09 9.91 -3.45
C THR A 171 -0.41 9.98 -2.02
N TYR A 172 -1.02 11.12 -1.68
CA TYR A 172 -1.74 11.35 -0.44
C TYR A 172 -3.17 11.79 -0.76
N PHE A 173 -4.12 11.30 -0.03
CA PHE A 173 -5.51 11.74 -0.08
C PHE A 173 -6.22 11.45 1.25
N GLU A 174 -7.23 12.24 1.51
CA GLU A 174 -8.17 12.06 2.61
C GLU A 174 -9.49 11.55 2.04
N VAL A 175 -10.07 10.55 2.69
CA VAL A 175 -11.41 10.08 2.38
C VAL A 175 -12.35 10.79 3.35
N ASN A 176 -13.12 11.73 2.84
CA ASN A 176 -14.17 12.40 3.60
C ASN A 176 -15.42 11.53 3.58
N ASP A 177 -16.14 11.50 4.69
CA ASP A 177 -17.46 10.87 4.82
C ASP A 177 -18.51 11.50 3.88
#